data_993453c86b16cdcc8c8638832e857fb8
#
_entry.id   993453c86b16cdcc8c8638832e857fb8
#
_cell.length_a   1.000
_cell.length_b   1.000
_cell.length_c   1.000
_cell.angle_alpha   90.00
_cell.angle_beta   90.00
_cell.angle_gamma   90.00
#
_symmetry.space_group_name_H-M   'P 1'
#
loop_
_entity.id
_entity.type
_entity.pdbx_description
1 polymer ?
#
loop_
_entity_poly.entity_id
_entity_poly.type
_entity_poly.pdbx_seq_one_letter_code
_entity_poly.pdbx_strand_id
1 'polypeptide(L)'
;MKHEVVQRTKTLRKTSGFKPDGQAGHKGSTLLKTESPDSVEIIIPNYCNECGNSLEDSELVLDYVTQVISLPEMKPMVKEIRHYVAICSKCSASAARKRGTNAVVYDASVKSLVVYLSVVQFLPYGRIADFLLEVCNLSISEGSMVNWISEAKTKAKPAIDKIKELIMQSKVVGFDEPGCYCNKRLDWAWIAQTVYFTLLFRAGGRSSKELESRFGDSLERMIAVTDRHSAYFALHFLNHQVCH
;
A
#
# COMPACT_ATOMS: atom_id res chain seq x y z
N MET A 1 38.18 -8.58 33.31
CA MET A 1 37.42 -9.05 32.14
C MET A 1 37.87 -8.19 30.96
N LYS A 2 38.52 -8.78 29.97
CA LYS A 2 38.95 -8.08 28.76
C LYS A 2 37.73 -8.05 27.82
N HIS A 3 37.26 -6.85 27.46
CA HIS A 3 36.23 -6.69 26.44
C HIS A 3 36.84 -7.06 25.07
N GLU A 4 36.33 -8.14 24.47
CA GLU A 4 36.60 -8.46 23.08
C GLU A 4 35.95 -7.38 22.19
N VAL A 5 36.83 -6.70 21.45
CA VAL A 5 36.38 -5.73 20.43
C VAL A 5 35.89 -6.54 19.23
N VAL A 6 34.58 -6.57 19.04
CA VAL A 6 33.96 -7.16 17.84
C VAL A 6 34.46 -6.41 16.62
N GLN A 7 35.30 -7.07 15.80
CA GLN A 7 35.73 -6.50 14.53
C GLN A 7 34.54 -6.31 13.61
N ARG A 8 34.26 -5.05 13.26
CA ARG A 8 33.25 -4.72 12.24
C ARG A 8 33.66 -5.35 10.92
N THR A 9 32.77 -6.17 10.34
CA THR A 9 32.93 -6.72 8.99
C THR A 9 33.14 -5.58 8.00
N LYS A 10 34.25 -5.58 7.27
CA LYS A 10 34.50 -4.61 6.19
C LYS A 10 33.47 -4.83 5.10
N THR A 11 32.73 -3.76 4.74
CA THR A 11 31.82 -3.82 3.59
C THR A 11 32.57 -4.14 2.32
N LEU A 12 32.09 -5.08 1.52
CA LEU A 12 32.64 -5.44 0.20
C LEU A 12 32.31 -4.37 -0.88
N ARG A 13 31.61 -3.32 -0.53
CA ARG A 13 31.33 -2.21 -1.47
C ARG A 13 32.62 -1.45 -1.74
N LYS A 14 33.10 -1.50 -2.99
CA LYS A 14 34.12 -0.60 -3.48
C LYS A 14 33.59 0.83 -3.41
N THR A 15 34.36 1.73 -2.82
CA THR A 15 34.06 3.17 -2.85
C THR A 15 34.02 3.62 -4.31
N SER A 16 32.90 4.19 -4.76
CA SER A 16 32.74 4.62 -6.16
C SER A 16 33.61 5.80 -6.55
N GLY A 17 34.30 6.44 -5.59
CA GLY A 17 35.09 7.67 -5.81
C GLY A 17 34.22 8.92 -6.09
N PHE A 18 32.92 8.78 -6.17
CA PHE A 18 32.00 9.91 -6.33
C PHE A 18 31.66 10.56 -4.99
N LYS A 19 31.50 11.87 -4.98
CA LYS A 19 31.05 12.60 -3.79
C LYS A 19 29.62 12.13 -3.42
N PRO A 20 29.30 12.04 -2.11
CA PRO A 20 27.92 11.82 -1.69
C PRO A 20 27.16 13.09 -2.02
N ASP A 21 26.46 13.10 -3.14
CA ASP A 21 25.48 14.10 -3.58
C ASP A 21 25.01 13.78 -5.01
N GLY A 22 24.09 14.56 -5.55
CA GLY A 22 23.62 14.39 -6.92
C GLY A 22 24.77 14.41 -7.92
N GLN A 23 24.93 13.32 -8.68
CA GLN A 23 25.97 13.20 -9.70
C GLN A 23 25.72 14.18 -10.84
N ALA A 24 26.76 14.61 -11.53
CA ALA A 24 26.63 15.48 -12.71
C ALA A 24 25.70 14.85 -13.74
N GLY A 25 24.64 15.57 -14.13
CA GLY A 25 23.58 15.08 -15.04
C GLY A 25 22.35 14.50 -14.32
N HIS A 26 22.33 14.38 -13.00
CA HIS A 26 21.13 14.03 -12.26
C HIS A 26 20.14 15.19 -12.31
N LYS A 27 18.98 14.98 -12.96
CA LYS A 27 17.89 15.95 -12.92
C LYS A 27 17.30 15.95 -11.51
N GLY A 28 17.57 17.01 -10.74
CA GLY A 28 16.92 17.22 -9.44
C GLY A 28 15.39 17.27 -9.62
N SER A 29 14.66 16.67 -8.69
CA SER A 29 13.21 16.82 -8.62
C SER A 29 12.90 18.05 -7.78
N THR A 30 12.53 19.16 -8.43
CA THR A 30 12.08 20.37 -7.74
C THR A 30 10.56 20.42 -7.72
N LEU A 31 9.99 20.77 -6.57
CA LEU A 31 8.56 20.96 -6.45
C LEU A 31 8.14 22.15 -7.31
N LEU A 32 7.24 21.92 -8.25
CA LEU A 32 6.73 22.97 -9.15
C LEU A 32 5.49 23.61 -8.56
N LYS A 33 5.31 24.92 -8.85
CA LYS A 33 4.09 25.64 -8.50
C LYS A 33 2.91 25.08 -9.31
N THR A 34 1.72 25.00 -8.67
CA THR A 34 0.47 24.74 -9.41
C THR A 34 -0.05 26.02 -10.07
N GLU A 35 -0.68 25.87 -11.24
CA GLU A 35 -1.33 26.98 -11.94
C GLU A 35 -2.68 27.37 -11.31
N SER A 36 -3.30 26.43 -10.58
CA SER A 36 -4.62 26.62 -9.96
C SER A 36 -4.53 26.34 -8.46
N PRO A 37 -4.13 27.31 -7.63
CA PRO A 37 -4.14 27.18 -6.17
C PRO A 37 -5.57 27.16 -5.63
N ASP A 38 -5.81 26.41 -4.54
CA ASP A 38 -7.13 26.33 -3.88
C ASP A 38 -7.56 27.65 -3.23
N SER A 39 -6.58 28.46 -2.79
CA SER A 39 -6.81 29.79 -2.20
C SER A 39 -5.65 30.72 -2.50
N VAL A 40 -5.94 32.01 -2.48
CA VAL A 40 -4.94 33.06 -2.64
C VAL A 40 -5.05 34.00 -1.44
N GLU A 41 -3.95 34.19 -0.75
CA GLU A 41 -3.79 35.22 0.29
C GLU A 41 -2.92 36.37 -0.25
N ILE A 42 -3.37 37.59 -0.05
CA ILE A 42 -2.66 38.79 -0.49
C ILE A 42 -2.09 39.46 0.74
N ILE A 43 -0.77 39.61 0.79
CA ILE A 43 -0.06 40.25 1.88
C ILE A 43 0.41 41.60 1.39
N ILE A 44 -0.06 42.68 2.02
CA ILE A 44 0.27 44.05 1.69
C ILE A 44 0.91 44.71 2.93
N PRO A 45 2.05 45.41 2.79
CA PRO A 45 2.61 46.17 3.89
C PRO A 45 1.72 47.40 4.21
N ASN A 46 1.40 47.60 5.48
CA ASN A 46 0.52 48.66 5.91
C ASN A 46 1.23 50.02 6.04
N TYR A 47 2.55 50.03 6.32
CA TYR A 47 3.33 51.22 6.58
C TYR A 47 4.67 51.17 5.85
N CYS A 48 5.15 52.33 5.46
CA CYS A 48 6.48 52.50 4.88
C CYS A 48 7.57 52.29 5.94
N ASN A 49 8.52 51.41 5.66
CA ASN A 49 9.62 51.09 6.58
C ASN A 49 10.59 52.26 6.78
N GLU A 50 10.67 53.22 5.84
CA GLU A 50 11.59 54.36 5.89
C GLU A 50 10.98 55.56 6.62
N CYS A 51 9.71 55.89 6.36
CA CYS A 51 9.09 57.15 6.87
C CYS A 51 7.87 56.89 7.77
N GLY A 52 7.40 55.67 7.93
CA GLY A 52 6.26 55.31 8.78
C GLY A 52 4.88 55.73 8.24
N ASN A 53 4.76 56.27 7.02
CA ASN A 53 3.48 56.64 6.46
C ASN A 53 2.63 55.42 6.12
N SER A 54 1.29 55.56 6.18
CA SER A 54 0.33 54.57 5.68
C SER A 54 0.52 54.38 4.17
N LEU A 55 0.40 53.13 3.74
CA LEU A 55 0.50 52.72 2.33
C LEU A 55 -0.86 52.35 1.73
N GLU A 56 -1.99 52.71 2.38
CA GLU A 56 -3.35 52.35 1.92
C GLU A 56 -3.63 52.81 0.48
N ASP A 57 -3.15 54.01 0.09
CA ASP A 57 -3.36 54.58 -1.23
C ASP A 57 -2.15 54.42 -2.15
N SER A 58 -1.21 53.55 -1.81
CA SER A 58 0.01 53.36 -2.59
C SER A 58 -0.20 52.37 -3.72
N GLU A 59 0.54 52.54 -4.81
CA GLU A 59 0.57 51.58 -5.92
C GLU A 59 1.20 50.25 -5.45
N LEU A 60 0.51 49.17 -5.72
CA LEU A 60 0.94 47.79 -5.37
C LEU A 60 1.59 47.13 -6.57
N VAL A 61 2.81 46.70 -6.43
CA VAL A 61 3.54 45.93 -7.43
C VAL A 61 3.81 44.53 -6.87
N LEU A 62 3.47 43.49 -7.62
CA LEU A 62 3.73 42.10 -7.22
C LEU A 62 5.25 41.85 -7.20
N ASP A 63 5.79 41.55 -6.05
CA ASP A 63 7.21 41.21 -5.85
C ASP A 63 7.49 39.73 -6.14
N TYR A 64 6.89 38.84 -5.37
CA TYR A 64 7.05 37.39 -5.58
C TYR A 64 5.81 36.61 -5.13
N VAL A 65 5.76 35.32 -5.55
CA VAL A 65 4.71 34.41 -5.19
C VAL A 65 5.33 33.18 -4.54
N THR A 66 4.84 32.82 -3.34
CA THR A 66 5.14 31.56 -2.66
C THR A 66 3.87 30.74 -2.61
N GLN A 67 3.97 29.41 -2.84
CA GLN A 67 2.86 28.50 -2.61
C GLN A 67 3.18 27.61 -1.41
N VAL A 68 2.26 27.52 -0.47
CA VAL A 68 2.34 26.70 0.73
C VAL A 68 1.40 25.52 0.54
N ILE A 69 1.94 24.30 0.61
CA ILE A 69 1.15 23.08 0.52
C ILE A 69 0.88 22.57 1.93
N SER A 70 -0.39 22.44 2.29
CA SER A 70 -0.83 21.93 3.58
C SER A 70 -1.77 20.73 3.39
N LEU A 71 -1.85 19.88 4.40
CA LEU A 71 -2.86 18.80 4.47
C LEU A 71 -4.06 19.30 5.26
N PRO A 72 -5.29 19.06 4.78
CA PRO A 72 -6.49 19.33 5.57
C PRO A 72 -6.53 18.39 6.79
N GLU A 73 -7.21 18.82 7.85
CA GLU A 73 -7.45 17.96 9.01
C GLU A 73 -8.29 16.73 8.59
N MET A 74 -7.76 15.54 8.87
CA MET A 74 -8.45 14.29 8.58
C MET A 74 -9.47 14.00 9.69
N LYS A 75 -10.74 14.31 9.44
CA LYS A 75 -11.85 14.04 10.37
C LYS A 75 -12.79 12.98 9.82
N PRO A 76 -13.32 12.08 10.68
CA PRO A 76 -14.37 11.17 10.27
C PRO A 76 -15.66 11.94 10.01
N MET A 77 -16.36 11.60 8.94
CA MET A 77 -17.69 12.10 8.66
C MET A 77 -18.72 11.11 9.18
N VAL A 78 -19.62 11.56 10.07
CA VAL A 78 -20.69 10.73 10.62
C VAL A 78 -21.99 11.04 9.88
N LYS A 79 -22.54 10.01 9.21
CA LYS A 79 -23.83 10.07 8.53
C LYS A 79 -24.85 9.29 9.34
N GLU A 80 -25.88 9.96 9.86
CA GLU A 80 -27.02 9.30 10.47
C GLU A 80 -28.02 8.83 9.40
N ILE A 81 -28.42 7.57 9.47
CA ILE A 81 -29.44 6.98 8.58
C ILE A 81 -30.64 6.60 9.43
N ARG A 82 -31.75 7.30 9.25
CA ARG A 82 -33.02 7.03 9.94
C ARG A 82 -33.85 6.08 9.11
N HIS A 83 -34.15 4.92 9.67
CA HIS A 83 -34.99 3.91 9.04
C HIS A 83 -36.39 3.99 9.61
N TYR A 84 -37.40 4.16 8.75
CA TYR A 84 -38.80 4.22 9.12
C TYR A 84 -39.51 2.94 8.66
N VAL A 85 -40.54 2.55 9.42
CA VAL A 85 -41.51 1.54 9.05
C VAL A 85 -42.75 2.27 8.53
N ALA A 86 -43.21 1.91 7.37
CA ALA A 86 -44.48 2.43 6.83
C ALA A 86 -45.59 1.43 7.11
N ILE A 87 -46.75 1.94 7.54
CA ILE A 87 -47.99 1.14 7.71
C ILE A 87 -48.88 1.40 6.49
N CYS A 88 -49.24 0.33 5.78
CA CYS A 88 -50.09 0.44 4.59
C CYS A 88 -51.51 0.91 4.98
N SER A 89 -51.96 1.99 4.37
CA SER A 89 -53.33 2.52 4.61
C SER A 89 -54.46 1.62 4.13
N LYS A 90 -54.18 0.66 3.22
CA LYS A 90 -55.20 -0.25 2.66
C LYS A 90 -55.30 -1.58 3.44
N CYS A 91 -54.23 -2.15 3.90
CA CYS A 91 -54.18 -3.47 4.55
C CYS A 91 -53.54 -3.49 5.93
N SER A 92 -53.15 -2.35 6.45
CA SER A 92 -52.47 -2.20 7.75
C SER A 92 -51.19 -3.02 7.91
N ALA A 93 -50.65 -3.61 6.85
CA ALA A 93 -49.38 -4.32 6.88
C ALA A 93 -48.21 -3.34 7.04
N SER A 94 -47.20 -3.72 7.82
CA SER A 94 -45.99 -2.94 7.99
C SER A 94 -44.97 -3.28 6.91
N ALA A 95 -44.42 -2.25 6.27
CA ALA A 95 -43.30 -2.37 5.31
C ALA A 95 -42.03 -1.75 5.92
N ALA A 96 -41.01 -2.57 6.10
CA ALA A 96 -39.72 -2.14 6.63
C ALA A 96 -38.58 -2.72 5.80
N ARG A 97 -37.46 -1.99 5.71
CA ARG A 97 -36.21 -2.61 5.25
C ARG A 97 -35.67 -3.58 6.29
N LYS A 98 -34.98 -4.63 5.82
CA LYS A 98 -34.28 -5.56 6.72
C LYS A 98 -33.38 -4.79 7.68
N ARG A 99 -33.57 -5.02 8.97
CA ARG A 99 -32.82 -4.33 10.03
C ARG A 99 -31.36 -4.83 10.03
N GLY A 100 -30.41 -3.91 10.06
CA GLY A 100 -29.01 -4.23 10.35
C GLY A 100 -28.83 -4.59 11.83
N THR A 101 -27.78 -5.33 12.14
CA THR A 101 -27.49 -5.78 13.51
C THR A 101 -26.77 -4.75 14.35
N ASN A 102 -26.02 -3.83 13.74
CA ASN A 102 -25.18 -2.86 14.44
C ASN A 102 -25.76 -1.44 14.35
N ALA A 103 -25.71 -0.72 15.47
CA ALA A 103 -26.14 0.67 15.54
C ALA A 103 -25.12 1.61 14.85
N VAL A 104 -23.83 1.26 14.84
CA VAL A 104 -22.76 2.01 14.21
C VAL A 104 -21.98 1.09 13.29
N VAL A 105 -21.70 1.53 12.07
CA VAL A 105 -20.96 0.78 11.07
C VAL A 105 -19.92 1.69 10.42
N TYR A 106 -18.76 1.15 10.12
CA TYR A 106 -17.77 1.82 9.29
C TYR A 106 -18.06 1.54 7.81
N ASP A 107 -17.97 2.55 7.00
CA ASP A 107 -18.18 2.41 5.56
C ASP A 107 -16.94 1.81 4.84
N ALA A 108 -17.04 1.70 3.52
CA ALA A 108 -16.00 1.11 2.70
C ALA A 108 -14.68 1.93 2.71
N SER A 109 -14.73 3.24 2.91
CA SER A 109 -13.53 4.10 2.90
C SER A 109 -12.60 3.78 4.06
N VAL A 110 -13.15 3.65 5.27
CA VAL A 110 -12.39 3.28 6.48
C VAL A 110 -11.82 1.87 6.34
N LYS A 111 -12.65 0.91 5.89
CA LYS A 111 -12.20 -0.48 5.68
C LYS A 111 -11.09 -0.58 4.64
N SER A 112 -11.20 0.16 3.54
CA SER A 112 -10.19 0.17 2.47
C SER A 112 -8.88 0.78 2.94
N LEU A 113 -8.92 1.83 3.75
CA LEU A 113 -7.73 2.44 4.35
C LEU A 113 -6.99 1.43 5.24
N VAL A 114 -7.71 0.70 6.11
CA VAL A 114 -7.13 -0.36 6.95
C VAL A 114 -6.49 -1.46 6.11
N VAL A 115 -7.17 -1.94 5.07
CA VAL A 115 -6.62 -2.95 4.17
C VAL A 115 -5.37 -2.44 3.45
N TYR A 116 -5.38 -1.21 2.96
CA TYR A 116 -4.23 -0.58 2.32
C TYR A 116 -3.03 -0.47 3.27
N LEU A 117 -3.24 0.05 4.48
CA LEU A 117 -2.17 0.20 5.47
C LEU A 117 -1.58 -1.15 5.89
N SER A 118 -2.40 -2.18 6.04
CA SER A 118 -1.94 -3.51 6.43
C SER A 118 -1.28 -4.27 5.29
N VAL A 119 -1.91 -4.34 4.12
CA VAL A 119 -1.51 -5.25 3.03
C VAL A 119 -0.48 -4.60 2.10
N VAL A 120 -0.60 -3.30 1.83
CA VAL A 120 0.28 -2.59 0.91
C VAL A 120 1.43 -1.90 1.64
N GLN A 121 1.14 -1.31 2.82
CA GLN A 121 2.14 -0.59 3.62
C GLN A 121 2.78 -1.49 4.70
N PHE A 122 2.32 -2.74 4.86
CA PHE A 122 2.84 -3.72 5.82
C PHE A 122 2.86 -3.26 7.28
N LEU A 123 1.94 -2.35 7.64
CA LEU A 123 1.85 -1.86 9.01
C LEU A 123 1.21 -2.92 9.93
N PRO A 124 1.78 -3.17 11.11
CA PRO A 124 1.15 -3.98 12.17
C PRO A 124 -0.16 -3.36 12.64
N TYR A 125 -1.12 -4.18 13.07
CA TYR A 125 -2.45 -3.72 13.48
C TYR A 125 -2.42 -2.68 14.61
N GLY A 126 -1.56 -2.85 15.60
CA GLY A 126 -1.39 -1.84 16.65
C GLY A 126 -0.99 -0.47 16.10
N ARG A 127 -0.04 -0.42 15.14
CA ARG A 127 0.36 0.84 14.51
C ARG A 127 -0.73 1.44 13.62
N ILE A 128 -1.57 0.60 13.02
CA ILE A 128 -2.75 1.09 12.27
C ILE A 128 -3.76 1.69 13.25
N ALA A 129 -3.98 1.06 14.41
CA ALA A 129 -4.87 1.58 15.44
C ALA A 129 -4.38 2.94 15.96
N ASP A 130 -3.10 3.07 16.27
CA ASP A 130 -2.48 4.32 16.72
C ASP A 130 -2.63 5.42 15.65
N PHE A 131 -2.28 5.13 14.40
CA PHE A 131 -2.44 6.08 13.29
C PHE A 131 -3.89 6.56 13.12
N LEU A 132 -4.86 5.65 13.14
CA LEU A 132 -6.27 6.00 12.99
C LEU A 132 -6.80 6.82 14.16
N LEU A 133 -6.31 6.54 15.38
CA LEU A 133 -6.67 7.30 16.56
C LEU A 133 -6.05 8.71 16.55
N GLU A 134 -4.74 8.79 16.31
CA GLU A 134 -3.99 10.05 16.43
C GLU A 134 -4.25 11.01 15.26
N VAL A 135 -4.36 10.48 14.05
CA VAL A 135 -4.48 11.29 12.82
C VAL A 135 -5.93 11.49 12.41
N CYS A 136 -6.77 10.47 12.57
CA CYS A 136 -8.15 10.49 12.10
C CYS A 136 -9.19 10.58 13.23
N ASN A 137 -8.78 10.57 14.50
CA ASN A 137 -9.66 10.48 15.66
C ASN A 137 -10.67 9.31 15.59
N LEU A 138 -10.20 8.15 15.07
CA LEU A 138 -10.98 6.93 14.92
C LEU A 138 -10.42 5.81 15.79
N SER A 139 -11.18 5.38 16.79
CA SER A 139 -10.82 4.22 17.64
C SER A 139 -11.36 2.93 16.99
N ILE A 140 -10.47 2.08 16.50
CA ILE A 140 -10.81 0.83 15.82
C ILE A 140 -10.05 -0.33 16.46
N SER A 141 -10.77 -1.40 16.83
CA SER A 141 -10.14 -2.58 17.42
C SER A 141 -9.39 -3.42 16.36
N GLU A 142 -8.29 -4.05 16.76
CA GLU A 142 -7.54 -4.98 15.91
C GLU A 142 -8.40 -6.13 15.38
N GLY A 143 -9.35 -6.63 16.20
CA GLY A 143 -10.31 -7.66 15.77
C GLY A 143 -11.18 -7.21 14.60
N SER A 144 -11.60 -5.94 14.56
CA SER A 144 -12.32 -5.38 13.42
C SER A 144 -11.46 -5.34 12.17
N MET A 145 -10.18 -4.96 12.31
CA MET A 145 -9.22 -4.93 11.20
C MET A 145 -9.00 -6.32 10.60
N VAL A 146 -8.81 -7.34 11.42
CA VAL A 146 -8.67 -8.75 10.98
C VAL A 146 -9.90 -9.19 10.19
N ASN A 147 -11.11 -8.88 10.68
CA ASN A 147 -12.35 -9.23 9.98
C ASN A 147 -12.46 -8.54 8.61
N TRP A 148 -12.11 -7.25 8.52
CA TRP A 148 -12.15 -6.51 7.26
C TRP A 148 -11.12 -6.99 6.24
N ILE A 149 -9.93 -7.37 6.69
CA ILE A 149 -8.90 -7.97 5.83
C ILE A 149 -9.37 -9.33 5.32
N SER A 150 -10.02 -10.14 6.16
CA SER A 150 -10.62 -11.41 5.75
C SER A 150 -11.76 -11.21 4.75
N GLU A 151 -12.60 -10.19 4.96
CA GLU A 151 -13.66 -9.80 4.00
C GLU A 151 -13.04 -9.38 2.65
N ALA A 152 -12.01 -8.54 2.68
CA ALA A 152 -11.29 -8.09 1.48
C ALA A 152 -10.65 -9.26 0.73
N LYS A 153 -10.00 -10.20 1.43
CA LYS A 153 -9.46 -11.44 0.86
C LYS A 153 -10.53 -12.22 0.10
N THR A 154 -11.71 -12.37 0.70
CA THR A 154 -12.82 -13.11 0.08
C THR A 154 -13.31 -12.41 -1.19
N LYS A 155 -13.45 -11.09 -1.15
CA LYS A 155 -13.85 -10.26 -2.31
C LYS A 155 -12.80 -10.26 -3.42
N ALA A 156 -11.52 -10.30 -3.07
CA ALA A 156 -10.42 -10.31 -4.04
C ALA A 156 -10.21 -11.66 -4.73
N LYS A 157 -10.77 -12.75 -4.17
CA LYS A 157 -10.53 -14.12 -4.68
C LYS A 157 -10.77 -14.29 -6.17
N PRO A 158 -11.87 -13.81 -6.78
CA PRO A 158 -12.06 -13.97 -8.23
C PRO A 158 -10.97 -13.30 -9.08
N ALA A 159 -10.49 -12.12 -8.62
CA ALA A 159 -9.40 -11.43 -9.29
C ALA A 159 -8.06 -12.19 -9.16
N ILE A 160 -7.79 -12.74 -7.97
CA ILE A 160 -6.61 -13.57 -7.72
C ILE A 160 -6.64 -14.84 -8.57
N ASP A 161 -7.78 -15.51 -8.67
CA ASP A 161 -7.95 -16.71 -9.49
C ASP A 161 -7.72 -16.36 -10.98
N LYS A 162 -8.19 -15.20 -11.44
CA LYS A 162 -7.94 -14.72 -12.81
C LYS A 162 -6.47 -14.38 -13.06
N ILE A 163 -5.78 -13.75 -12.11
CA ILE A 163 -4.33 -13.50 -12.19
C ILE A 163 -3.58 -14.84 -12.30
N LYS A 164 -3.95 -15.84 -11.50
CA LYS A 164 -3.35 -17.18 -11.61
C LYS A 164 -3.51 -17.77 -13.01
N GLU A 165 -4.72 -17.74 -13.57
CA GLU A 165 -4.97 -18.21 -14.94
C GLU A 165 -4.09 -17.48 -15.97
N LEU A 166 -3.97 -16.14 -15.87
CA LEU A 166 -3.16 -15.35 -16.78
C LEU A 166 -1.66 -15.68 -16.66
N ILE A 167 -1.17 -15.93 -15.45
CA ILE A 167 0.19 -16.40 -15.22
C ILE A 167 0.40 -17.79 -15.85
N MET A 168 -0.57 -18.71 -15.69
CA MET A 168 -0.51 -20.07 -16.27
C MET A 168 -0.51 -20.05 -17.82
N GLN A 169 -1.02 -18.99 -18.43
CA GLN A 169 -1.01 -18.78 -19.89
C GLN A 169 0.23 -18.00 -20.36
N SER A 170 1.03 -17.46 -19.46
CA SER A 170 2.17 -16.63 -19.80
C SER A 170 3.36 -17.48 -20.26
N LYS A 171 4.07 -16.99 -21.28
CA LYS A 171 5.24 -17.70 -21.84
C LYS A 171 6.46 -17.62 -20.91
N VAL A 172 6.66 -16.50 -20.22
CA VAL A 172 7.80 -16.27 -19.33
C VAL A 172 7.30 -15.97 -17.94
N VAL A 173 7.74 -16.74 -16.95
CA VAL A 173 7.34 -16.58 -15.54
C VAL A 173 8.58 -16.68 -14.65
N GLY A 174 8.77 -15.65 -13.82
CA GLY A 174 9.75 -15.68 -12.74
C GLY A 174 9.17 -16.37 -11.51
N PHE A 175 9.98 -17.21 -10.85
CA PHE A 175 9.62 -17.84 -9.60
C PHE A 175 10.67 -17.54 -8.53
N ASP A 176 10.21 -17.35 -7.30
CA ASP A 176 11.03 -17.15 -6.11
C ASP A 176 10.26 -17.65 -4.88
N GLU A 177 10.97 -18.06 -3.82
CA GLU A 177 10.34 -18.64 -2.63
C GLU A 177 11.05 -18.21 -1.34
N PRO A 178 11.02 -16.91 -0.97
CA PRO A 178 11.60 -16.44 0.28
C PRO A 178 10.95 -17.12 1.49
N GLY A 179 11.80 -17.46 2.48
CA GLY A 179 11.32 -18.01 3.75
C GLY A 179 10.58 -16.95 4.57
N CYS A 180 9.48 -17.34 5.18
CA CYS A 180 8.71 -16.50 6.09
C CYS A 180 8.33 -17.27 7.35
N TYR A 181 8.39 -16.59 8.51
CA TYR A 181 7.95 -17.18 9.77
C TYR A 181 6.46 -16.91 10.00
N CYS A 182 5.69 -17.96 10.17
CA CYS A 182 4.27 -17.88 10.52
C CYS A 182 4.00 -18.79 11.72
N ASN A 183 3.45 -18.24 12.81
CA ASN A 183 3.20 -18.98 14.05
C ASN A 183 4.43 -19.76 14.56
N LYS A 184 5.59 -19.13 14.59
CA LYS A 184 6.88 -19.72 15.00
C LYS A 184 7.37 -20.89 14.13
N ARG A 185 6.76 -21.13 12.98
CA ARG A 185 7.19 -22.13 11.99
C ARG A 185 7.73 -21.41 10.76
N LEU A 186 8.79 -21.98 10.18
CA LEU A 186 9.29 -21.55 8.88
C LEU A 186 8.34 -22.08 7.80
N ASP A 187 7.72 -21.16 7.08
CA ASP A 187 6.96 -21.41 5.85
C ASP A 187 7.64 -20.67 4.69
N TRP A 188 7.09 -20.83 3.50
CA TRP A 188 7.64 -20.24 2.30
C TRP A 188 6.59 -19.39 1.59
N ALA A 189 6.99 -18.19 1.22
CA ALA A 189 6.17 -17.28 0.43
C ALA A 189 6.56 -17.43 -1.04
N TRP A 190 5.88 -18.32 -1.76
CA TRP A 190 6.10 -18.52 -3.17
C TRP A 190 5.59 -17.36 -4.00
N ILE A 191 6.38 -16.93 -4.95
CA ILE A 191 6.08 -15.85 -5.88
C ILE A 191 6.07 -16.43 -7.29
N ALA A 192 5.04 -16.13 -8.07
CA ALA A 192 5.02 -16.34 -9.51
C ALA A 192 4.78 -14.99 -10.18
N GLN A 193 5.69 -14.55 -11.03
CA GLN A 193 5.72 -13.19 -11.54
C GLN A 193 5.88 -13.14 -13.05
N THR A 194 5.12 -12.25 -13.69
CA THR A 194 5.28 -11.84 -15.08
C THR A 194 5.56 -10.33 -15.16
N VAL A 195 5.69 -9.77 -16.33
CA VAL A 195 5.82 -8.30 -16.51
C VAL A 195 4.61 -7.54 -15.97
N TYR A 196 3.42 -8.17 -15.98
CA TYR A 196 2.15 -7.50 -15.63
C TYR A 196 1.53 -7.99 -14.33
N PHE A 197 1.82 -9.22 -13.88
CA PHE A 197 1.13 -9.87 -12.77
C PHE A 197 2.11 -10.49 -11.80
N THR A 198 1.77 -10.41 -10.52
CA THR A 198 2.46 -11.12 -9.45
C THR A 198 1.43 -11.88 -8.63
N LEU A 199 1.65 -13.18 -8.47
CA LEU A 199 0.88 -14.03 -7.57
C LEU A 199 1.78 -14.44 -6.40
N LEU A 200 1.36 -14.10 -5.19
CA LEU A 200 1.99 -14.51 -3.95
C LEU A 200 1.13 -15.59 -3.29
N PHE A 201 1.74 -16.70 -2.85
CA PHE A 201 1.03 -17.72 -2.10
C PHE A 201 1.94 -18.39 -1.06
N ARG A 202 1.35 -18.79 0.05
CA ARG A 202 2.04 -19.50 1.12
C ARG A 202 2.05 -20.99 0.85
N ALA A 203 3.19 -21.65 1.11
CA ALA A 203 3.33 -23.09 1.15
C ALA A 203 4.12 -23.54 2.38
N GLY A 204 3.87 -24.75 2.84
CA GLY A 204 4.56 -25.33 4.00
C GLY A 204 5.95 -25.89 3.66
N GLY A 205 6.31 -25.93 2.38
CA GLY A 205 7.56 -26.49 1.89
C GLY A 205 8.21 -25.65 0.78
N ARG A 206 9.46 -26.02 0.48
CA ARG A 206 10.29 -25.42 -0.57
C ARG A 206 10.60 -26.45 -1.67
N SER A 207 9.71 -27.41 -1.89
CA SER A 207 9.91 -28.49 -2.87
C SER A 207 9.23 -28.18 -4.20
N SER A 208 9.66 -28.85 -5.28
CA SER A 208 9.01 -28.79 -6.60
C SER A 208 7.51 -29.08 -6.56
N LYS A 209 7.08 -29.94 -5.64
CA LYS A 209 5.66 -30.33 -5.46
C LYS A 209 4.74 -29.14 -5.19
N GLU A 210 5.24 -28.08 -4.61
CA GLU A 210 4.43 -26.88 -4.33
C GLU A 210 4.04 -26.17 -5.63
N LEU A 211 4.95 -26.07 -6.60
CA LEU A 211 4.66 -25.52 -7.93
C LEU A 211 3.84 -26.50 -8.77
N GLU A 212 4.18 -27.79 -8.77
CA GLU A 212 3.44 -28.83 -9.47
C GLU A 212 1.96 -28.86 -9.05
N SER A 213 1.70 -28.84 -7.74
CA SER A 213 0.34 -28.82 -7.22
C SER A 213 -0.47 -27.57 -7.62
N ARG A 214 0.22 -26.45 -7.87
CA ARG A 214 -0.43 -25.17 -8.17
C ARG A 214 -0.56 -24.88 -9.65
N PHE A 215 0.43 -25.23 -10.44
CA PHE A 215 0.52 -24.88 -11.86
C PHE A 215 0.39 -26.10 -12.79
N GLY A 216 0.64 -27.31 -12.31
CA GLY A 216 0.47 -28.55 -13.07
C GLY A 216 1.17 -28.51 -14.42
N ASP A 217 0.51 -29.06 -15.43
CA ASP A 217 1.02 -29.14 -16.81
C ASP A 217 1.31 -27.79 -17.47
N SER A 218 0.86 -26.69 -16.88
CA SER A 218 1.18 -25.36 -17.43
C SER A 218 2.67 -25.03 -17.32
N LEU A 219 3.40 -25.67 -16.37
CA LEU A 219 4.84 -25.49 -16.23
C LEU A 219 5.60 -25.90 -17.50
N GLU A 220 5.17 -26.96 -18.19
CA GLU A 220 5.81 -27.46 -19.40
C GLU A 220 5.74 -26.47 -20.58
N ARG A 221 4.86 -25.48 -20.50
CA ARG A 221 4.71 -24.43 -21.52
C ARG A 221 5.39 -23.11 -21.15
N MET A 222 5.97 -23.03 -19.96
CA MET A 222 6.60 -21.83 -19.44
C MET A 222 8.12 -21.85 -19.62
N ILE A 223 8.67 -20.67 -19.92
CA ILE A 223 10.08 -20.38 -19.72
C ILE A 223 10.21 -19.83 -18.30
N ALA A 224 10.81 -20.62 -17.42
CA ALA A 224 10.99 -20.23 -16.03
C ALA A 224 12.25 -19.36 -15.88
N VAL A 225 12.15 -18.30 -15.07
CA VAL A 225 13.29 -17.48 -14.62
C VAL A 225 13.38 -17.63 -13.11
N THR A 226 14.45 -18.28 -12.63
CA THR A 226 14.59 -18.61 -11.19
C THR A 226 16.05 -18.44 -10.74
N ASP A 227 16.27 -18.53 -9.44
CA ASP A 227 17.61 -18.74 -8.88
C ASP A 227 18.09 -20.20 -9.12
N ARG A 228 19.20 -20.57 -8.48
CA ARG A 228 19.81 -21.91 -8.58
C ARG A 228 19.25 -22.91 -7.58
N HIS A 229 18.10 -22.70 -6.99
CA HIS A 229 17.55 -23.64 -6.03
C HIS A 229 17.18 -24.97 -6.71
N SER A 230 17.57 -26.09 -6.08
CA SER A 230 17.44 -27.43 -6.66
C SER A 230 16.00 -27.85 -7.01
N ALA A 231 15.00 -27.32 -6.32
CA ALA A 231 13.60 -27.63 -6.58
C ALA A 231 13.16 -27.28 -8.02
N TYR A 232 13.72 -26.22 -8.59
CA TYR A 232 13.39 -25.80 -9.96
C TYR A 232 13.96 -26.74 -11.03
N PHE A 233 15.11 -27.36 -10.77
CA PHE A 233 15.72 -28.33 -11.69
C PHE A 233 15.04 -29.69 -11.71
N ALA A 234 14.15 -29.95 -10.74
CA ALA A 234 13.30 -31.13 -10.71
C ALA A 234 12.00 -30.96 -11.49
N LEU A 235 11.73 -29.75 -12.02
CA LEU A 235 10.51 -29.43 -12.76
C LEU A 235 10.76 -29.45 -14.27
N HIS A 236 9.72 -29.82 -15.02
CA HIS A 236 9.74 -29.82 -16.48
C HIS A 236 9.19 -28.48 -17.01
N PHE A 237 10.08 -27.55 -17.27
CA PHE A 237 9.76 -26.29 -17.96
C PHE A 237 10.05 -26.42 -19.46
N LEU A 238 9.37 -25.62 -20.29
CA LEU A 238 9.72 -25.48 -21.71
C LEU A 238 11.18 -25.05 -21.90
N ASN A 239 11.62 -24.14 -21.06
CA ASN A 239 13.01 -23.70 -20.95
C ASN A 239 13.25 -23.13 -19.55
N HIS A 240 14.50 -23.11 -19.09
CA HIS A 240 14.87 -22.64 -17.77
C HIS A 240 16.02 -21.64 -17.86
N GLN A 241 15.76 -20.38 -17.51
CA GLN A 241 16.76 -19.34 -17.40
C GLN A 241 17.11 -19.13 -15.93
N VAL A 242 18.39 -19.28 -15.60
CA VAL A 242 18.89 -19.05 -14.23
C VAL A 242 19.31 -17.59 -14.10
N CYS A 243 18.76 -16.91 -13.09
CA CYS A 243 19.17 -15.57 -12.67
C CYS A 243 20.45 -15.66 -11.83
N HIS A 244 21.36 -14.72 -12.03
CA HIS A 244 22.65 -14.64 -11.30
C HIS A 244 22.62 -13.56 -10.22
#